data_645ade1f3aba8d271ba107ad1ae4b624
#
_entry.id   645ade1f3aba8d271ba107ad1ae4b624
#
_cell.length_a   1.000
_cell.length_b   1.000
_cell.length_c   1.000
_cell.angle_alpha   90.00
_cell.angle_beta   90.00
_cell.angle_gamma   90.00
#
_symmetry.space_group_name_H-M   'P 1'
#
loop_
_entity.id
_entity.type
_entity.pdbx_description
1 polymer ?
#
loop_
_entity_poly.entity_id
_entity_poly.type
_entity_poly.pdbx_seq_one_letter_code
_entity_poly.pdbx_strand_id
1 'polypeptide(L)'
;LWLFAEALDATGDRFAMHGFSSRRRDPVRVHTLKSFDERYGGHVRGRIAAIKPGYYTRMGAALRHGSNMLSAQPAGRRLLLLLTDGKPNDLDQYEGRYGIEDTRQAVLEARRLGLQPFCVTIDRKGNDYLPHLFGNNGYVVIKNPAELPKRLPMLYAQLTA
;
A
#
# COMPACT_ATOMS: atom_id res chain seq x y z
N LEU A 1 9.59 -2.78 6.16
CA LEU A 1 9.40 -3.37 4.81
C LEU A 1 10.33 -4.54 4.55
N TRP A 2 11.60 -4.41 4.90
CA TRP A 2 12.60 -5.45 4.69
C TRP A 2 12.22 -6.80 5.32
N LEU A 3 11.88 -6.82 6.61
CA LEU A 3 11.48 -8.05 7.29
C LEU A 3 10.17 -8.62 6.72
N PHE A 4 9.27 -7.76 6.27
CA PHE A 4 8.03 -8.20 5.63
C PHE A 4 8.30 -8.85 4.28
N ALA A 5 9.22 -8.28 3.48
CA ALA A 5 9.62 -8.88 2.21
C ALA A 5 10.25 -10.26 2.39
N GLU A 6 11.09 -10.43 3.43
CA GLU A 6 11.66 -11.73 3.78
C GLU A 6 10.56 -12.75 4.10
N ALA A 7 9.55 -12.33 4.86
CA ALA A 7 8.43 -13.20 5.22
C ALA A 7 7.60 -13.59 3.98
N LEU A 8 7.34 -12.65 3.06
CA LEU A 8 6.63 -12.94 1.83
C LEU A 8 7.39 -13.90 0.93
N ASP A 9 8.69 -13.71 0.80
CA ASP A 9 9.53 -14.63 0.02
C ASP A 9 9.48 -16.05 0.57
N ALA A 10 9.50 -16.18 1.90
CA ALA A 10 9.42 -17.47 2.56
C ALA A 10 8.09 -18.20 2.32
N THR A 11 6.99 -17.51 2.06
CA THR A 11 5.70 -18.16 1.75
C THR A 11 5.64 -18.74 0.36
N GLY A 12 6.54 -18.36 -0.54
CA GLY A 12 6.51 -18.76 -1.94
C GLY A 12 5.48 -18.02 -2.79
N ASP A 13 4.73 -17.08 -2.23
CA ASP A 13 3.75 -16.30 -2.97
C ASP A 13 4.44 -15.27 -3.87
N ARG A 14 3.84 -15.00 -5.03
CA ARG A 14 4.31 -13.94 -5.92
C ARG A 14 3.91 -12.59 -5.36
N PHE A 15 4.87 -11.68 -5.29
CA PHE A 15 4.61 -10.33 -4.80
C PHE A 15 5.43 -9.29 -5.53
N ALA A 16 4.92 -8.06 -5.53
CA ALA A 16 5.63 -6.87 -5.97
C ALA A 16 5.57 -5.82 -4.86
N MET A 17 6.55 -4.93 -4.85
CA MET A 17 6.61 -3.84 -3.88
C MET A 17 6.94 -2.55 -4.60
N HIS A 18 6.19 -1.49 -4.27
CA HIS A 18 6.36 -0.17 -4.86
C HIS A 18 6.30 0.89 -3.78
N GLY A 19 7.19 1.87 -3.88
CA GLY A 19 7.06 3.11 -3.15
C GLY A 19 6.35 4.14 -4.01
N PHE A 20 5.63 5.06 -3.39
CA PHE A 20 4.99 6.15 -4.10
C PHE A 20 5.19 7.47 -3.37
N SER A 21 5.32 8.54 -4.15
CA SER A 21 5.42 9.90 -3.66
C SER A 21 4.82 10.85 -4.69
N SER A 22 4.36 12.00 -4.23
CA SER A 22 3.86 13.04 -5.12
C SER A 22 4.36 14.40 -4.68
N ARG A 23 4.43 15.34 -5.62
CA ARG A 23 4.82 16.71 -5.34
C ARG A 23 3.85 17.66 -6.06
N ARG A 24 2.93 18.26 -5.30
CA ARG A 24 1.90 19.16 -5.82
C ARG A 24 1.10 18.53 -6.96
N ARG A 25 1.01 19.21 -8.10
CA ARG A 25 0.30 18.74 -9.31
C ARG A 25 1.11 17.80 -10.17
N ASP A 26 2.37 17.57 -9.83
CA ASP A 26 3.21 16.63 -10.57
C ASP A 26 2.63 15.22 -10.51
N PRO A 27 2.87 14.38 -11.52
CA PRO A 27 2.44 12.99 -11.50
C PRO A 27 2.97 12.28 -10.25
N VAL A 28 2.17 11.37 -9.72
CA VAL A 28 2.62 10.49 -8.66
C VAL A 28 3.80 9.68 -9.18
N ARG A 29 4.91 9.72 -8.46
CA ARG A 29 6.08 8.93 -8.77
C ARG A 29 5.94 7.58 -8.08
N VAL A 30 6.01 6.53 -8.87
CA VAL A 30 6.02 5.16 -8.37
C VAL A 30 7.42 4.59 -8.56
N HIS A 31 8.04 4.15 -7.47
CA HIS A 31 9.34 3.53 -7.46
C HIS A 31 9.18 2.03 -7.30
N THR A 32 9.59 1.27 -8.30
CA THR A 32 9.55 -0.19 -8.20
C THR A 32 10.68 -0.69 -7.32
N LEU A 33 10.33 -1.29 -6.18
CA LEU A 33 11.29 -1.92 -5.28
C LEU A 33 11.51 -3.38 -5.67
N LYS A 34 10.42 -4.05 -6.05
CA LYS A 34 10.44 -5.41 -6.59
C LYS A 34 9.28 -5.59 -7.56
N SER A 35 9.57 -6.07 -8.76
CA SER A 35 8.52 -6.49 -9.71
C SER A 35 8.09 -7.94 -9.44
N PHE A 36 6.94 -8.34 -9.98
CA PHE A 36 6.46 -9.72 -9.86
C PHE A 36 7.42 -10.74 -10.47
N ASP A 37 8.12 -10.37 -11.54
CA ASP A 37 8.94 -11.28 -12.34
C ASP A 37 10.35 -11.44 -11.80
N GLU A 38 10.81 -10.58 -10.90
CA GLU A 38 12.14 -10.71 -10.32
C GLU A 38 12.13 -11.48 -9.02
N ARG A 39 13.22 -12.20 -8.76
CA ARG A 39 13.40 -12.92 -7.51
C ARG A 39 13.81 -11.95 -6.39
N TYR A 40 13.34 -12.24 -5.20
CA TYR A 40 13.78 -11.53 -4.01
C TYR A 40 15.25 -11.87 -3.74
N GLY A 41 16.06 -10.86 -3.51
CA GLY A 41 17.51 -11.03 -3.26
C GLY A 41 18.18 -9.73 -2.84
N GLY A 42 19.51 -9.71 -2.87
CA GLY A 42 20.30 -8.56 -2.43
C GLY A 42 20.00 -7.26 -3.17
N HIS A 43 19.68 -7.33 -4.45
CA HIS A 43 19.32 -6.15 -5.24
C HIS A 43 17.99 -5.52 -4.79
N VAL A 44 17.00 -6.34 -4.39
CA VAL A 44 15.73 -5.86 -3.83
C VAL A 44 15.95 -5.26 -2.44
N ARG A 45 16.73 -5.92 -1.60
CA ARG A 45 17.10 -5.40 -0.26
C ARG A 45 17.78 -4.04 -0.37
N GLY A 46 18.66 -3.87 -1.36
CA GLY A 46 19.32 -2.59 -1.61
C GLY A 46 18.35 -1.48 -1.99
N ARG A 47 17.36 -1.78 -2.83
CA ARG A 47 16.31 -0.80 -3.19
C ARG A 47 15.47 -0.42 -1.99
N ILE A 48 15.07 -1.37 -1.14
CA ILE A 48 14.30 -1.12 0.08
C ILE A 48 15.11 -0.23 1.03
N ALA A 49 16.40 -0.51 1.20
CA ALA A 49 17.28 0.27 2.07
C ALA A 49 17.49 1.70 1.55
N ALA A 50 17.36 1.91 0.24
CA ALA A 50 17.55 3.22 -0.39
C ALA A 50 16.29 4.08 -0.40
N ILE A 51 15.15 3.61 0.13
CA ILE A 51 13.91 4.40 0.18
C ILE A 51 14.13 5.65 1.03
N LYS A 52 13.74 6.80 0.47
CA LYS A 52 13.74 8.08 1.17
C LYS A 52 12.32 8.59 1.33
N PRO A 53 12.01 9.33 2.40
CA PRO A 53 10.68 9.94 2.57
C PRO A 53 10.30 10.79 1.35
N GLY A 54 9.07 10.63 0.89
CA GLY A 54 8.50 11.48 -0.15
C GLY A 54 7.86 12.73 0.44
N TYR A 55 7.36 13.61 -0.44
CA TYR A 55 6.81 14.89 0.00
C TYR A 55 5.34 14.81 0.39
N TYR A 56 4.51 14.13 -0.38
CA TYR A 56 3.05 14.14 -0.21
C TYR A 56 2.45 12.78 -0.58
N THR A 57 1.17 12.60 -0.24
CA THR A 57 0.49 11.33 -0.37
C THR A 57 -0.75 11.43 -1.25
N ARG A 58 -0.63 11.11 -2.52
CA ARG A 58 -1.77 10.93 -3.44
C ARG A 58 -2.13 9.44 -3.51
N MET A 59 -2.82 8.97 -2.49
CA MET A 59 -3.15 7.55 -2.34
C MET A 59 -4.01 7.01 -3.48
N GLY A 60 -4.95 7.81 -3.99
CA GLY A 60 -5.83 7.37 -5.07
C GLY A 60 -5.08 6.98 -6.33
N ALA A 61 -4.13 7.80 -6.76
CA ALA A 61 -3.32 7.52 -7.94
C ALA A 61 -2.41 6.29 -7.74
N ALA A 62 -1.81 6.17 -6.55
CA ALA A 62 -0.98 5.03 -6.21
C ALA A 62 -1.80 3.73 -6.18
N LEU A 63 -3.00 3.76 -5.61
CA LEU A 63 -3.91 2.60 -5.58
C LEU A 63 -4.33 2.19 -6.98
N ARG A 64 -4.66 3.14 -7.86
CA ARG A 64 -5.03 2.82 -9.25
C ARG A 64 -3.88 2.20 -10.01
N HIS A 65 -2.67 2.73 -9.83
CA HIS A 65 -1.47 2.15 -10.44
C HIS A 65 -1.22 0.72 -9.97
N GLY A 66 -1.26 0.49 -8.66
CA GLY A 66 -1.12 -0.84 -8.08
C GLY A 66 -2.23 -1.79 -8.51
N SER A 67 -3.47 -1.31 -8.60
CA SER A 67 -4.61 -2.09 -9.08
C SER A 67 -4.42 -2.56 -10.51
N ASN A 68 -3.95 -1.69 -11.40
CA ASN A 68 -3.70 -2.05 -12.79
C ASN A 68 -2.63 -3.13 -12.92
N MET A 69 -1.55 -3.02 -12.17
CA MET A 69 -0.48 -4.02 -12.19
C MET A 69 -0.95 -5.36 -11.62
N LEU A 70 -1.67 -5.32 -10.51
CA LEU A 70 -2.12 -6.52 -9.81
C LEU A 70 -3.22 -7.25 -10.57
N SER A 71 -4.13 -6.51 -11.21
CA SER A 71 -5.22 -7.11 -12.00
C SER A 71 -4.72 -7.90 -13.21
N ALA A 72 -3.52 -7.60 -13.70
CA ALA A 72 -2.89 -8.32 -14.80
C ALA A 72 -2.26 -9.66 -14.36
N GLN A 73 -2.15 -9.92 -13.07
CA GLN A 73 -1.52 -11.14 -12.57
C GLN A 73 -2.51 -12.31 -12.57
N PRO A 74 -2.07 -13.50 -13.01
CA PRO A 74 -2.91 -14.70 -13.02
C PRO A 74 -2.97 -15.33 -11.62
N ALA A 75 -3.89 -14.87 -10.80
CA ALA A 75 -4.06 -15.39 -9.45
C ALA A 75 -5.53 -15.40 -9.06
N GLY A 76 -5.93 -16.38 -8.24
CA GLY A 76 -7.29 -16.43 -7.72
C GLY A 76 -7.55 -15.38 -6.64
N ARG A 77 -6.58 -15.14 -5.79
CA ARG A 77 -6.66 -14.12 -4.73
C ARG A 77 -5.59 -13.06 -4.97
N ARG A 78 -6.00 -11.81 -4.97
CA ARG A 78 -5.13 -10.67 -5.25
C ARG A 78 -5.28 -9.63 -4.15
N LEU A 79 -4.28 -9.56 -3.27
CA LEU A 79 -4.23 -8.62 -2.15
C LEU A 79 -3.45 -7.37 -2.55
N LEU A 80 -4.08 -6.21 -2.45
CA LEU A 80 -3.46 -4.90 -2.64
C LEU A 80 -3.26 -4.26 -1.26
N LEU A 81 -2.04 -4.31 -0.76
CA LEU A 81 -1.72 -3.82 0.58
C LEU A 81 -1.09 -2.43 0.49
N LEU A 82 -1.72 -1.45 1.14
CA LEU A 82 -1.22 -0.09 1.25
C LEU A 82 -0.64 0.14 2.64
N LEU A 83 0.63 0.54 2.70
CA LEU A 83 1.30 0.94 3.94
C LEU A 83 1.46 2.46 3.93
N THR A 84 0.95 3.14 4.95
CA THR A 84 0.99 4.59 5.02
C THR A 84 1.15 5.09 6.46
N ASP A 85 1.70 6.27 6.61
CA ASP A 85 1.86 6.94 7.91
C ASP A 85 0.89 8.11 8.10
N GLY A 86 0.04 8.39 7.11
CA GLY A 86 -0.88 9.51 7.17
C GLY A 86 -2.06 9.39 6.22
N LYS A 87 -2.95 10.37 6.27
CA LYS A 87 -4.10 10.45 5.38
C LYS A 87 -3.74 11.03 4.01
N PRO A 88 -4.61 10.84 2.99
CA PRO A 88 -4.40 11.40 1.66
C PRO A 88 -4.16 12.91 1.72
N ASN A 89 -3.00 13.34 1.27
CA ASN A 89 -2.58 14.73 1.37
C ASN A 89 -1.63 15.10 0.23
N ASP A 90 -1.76 16.35 -0.27
CA ASP A 90 -0.79 17.00 -1.13
C ASP A 90 -0.86 18.51 -0.89
N LEU A 91 0.16 19.28 -1.25
CA LEU A 91 0.20 20.76 -1.02
C LEU A 91 -0.79 21.54 -1.88
N ASP A 92 -1.36 20.93 -2.90
CA ASP A 92 -2.41 21.57 -3.68
C ASP A 92 -3.80 21.23 -3.11
N GLN A 93 -4.82 21.31 -3.93
CA GLN A 93 -6.20 21.07 -3.51
C GLN A 93 -6.54 19.60 -3.25
N TYR A 94 -5.54 18.71 -3.22
CA TYR A 94 -5.77 17.30 -2.96
C TYR A 94 -5.96 16.97 -1.47
N GLU A 95 -5.95 18.00 -0.62
CA GLU A 95 -6.17 17.83 0.81
C GLU A 95 -7.65 17.63 1.16
N GLY A 96 -7.86 17.13 2.37
CA GLY A 96 -9.19 17.06 2.97
C GLY A 96 -10.14 16.20 2.18
N ARG A 97 -11.34 16.74 1.95
CA ARG A 97 -12.45 15.99 1.36
C ARG A 97 -12.17 15.47 -0.03
N TYR A 98 -11.49 16.25 -0.87
CA TYR A 98 -11.19 15.82 -2.24
C TYR A 98 -10.26 14.61 -2.27
N GLY A 99 -9.17 14.65 -1.52
CA GLY A 99 -8.23 13.54 -1.45
C GLY A 99 -8.83 12.27 -0.86
N ILE A 100 -9.70 12.44 0.12
CA ILE A 100 -10.43 11.33 0.74
C ILE A 100 -11.38 10.68 -0.27
N GLU A 101 -12.19 11.46 -0.98
CA GLU A 101 -13.15 10.91 -1.94
C GLU A 101 -12.46 10.27 -3.16
N ASP A 102 -11.36 10.86 -3.64
CA ASP A 102 -10.57 10.26 -4.72
C ASP A 102 -9.99 8.91 -4.31
N THR A 103 -9.44 8.84 -3.10
CA THR A 103 -8.92 7.58 -2.54
C THR A 103 -10.03 6.54 -2.37
N ARG A 104 -11.19 6.96 -1.88
CA ARG A 104 -12.35 6.07 -1.75
C ARG A 104 -12.77 5.49 -3.10
N GLN A 105 -12.82 6.32 -4.14
CA GLN A 105 -13.14 5.84 -5.48
C GLN A 105 -12.10 4.84 -5.99
N ALA A 106 -10.83 5.07 -5.73
CA ALA A 106 -9.77 4.14 -6.11
C ALA A 106 -9.93 2.77 -5.41
N VAL A 107 -10.31 2.76 -4.14
CA VAL A 107 -10.60 1.53 -3.39
C VAL A 107 -11.79 0.78 -3.99
N LEU A 108 -12.87 1.50 -4.33
CA LEU A 108 -14.05 0.89 -4.96
C LEU A 108 -13.71 0.32 -6.33
N GLU A 109 -12.92 1.02 -7.13
CA GLU A 109 -12.45 0.54 -8.43
C GLU A 109 -11.63 -0.75 -8.29
N ALA A 110 -10.73 -0.81 -7.29
CA ALA A 110 -9.95 -2.01 -7.01
C ALA A 110 -10.85 -3.21 -6.68
N ARG A 111 -11.87 -3.01 -5.87
CA ARG A 111 -12.84 -4.06 -5.55
C ARG A 111 -13.63 -4.53 -6.77
N ARG A 112 -14.01 -3.63 -7.66
CA ARG A 112 -14.67 -3.97 -8.93
C ARG A 112 -13.80 -4.83 -9.84
N LEU A 113 -12.47 -4.67 -9.75
CA LEU A 113 -11.52 -5.51 -10.47
C LEU A 113 -11.27 -6.87 -9.80
N GLY A 114 -11.95 -7.16 -8.71
CA GLY A 114 -11.79 -8.41 -7.96
C GLY A 114 -10.59 -8.42 -7.03
N LEU A 115 -10.00 -7.27 -6.75
CA LEU A 115 -8.88 -7.14 -5.81
C LEU A 115 -9.39 -7.00 -4.38
N GLN A 116 -8.53 -7.31 -3.42
CA GLN A 116 -8.76 -7.10 -1.99
C GLN A 116 -7.85 -5.97 -1.51
N PRO A 117 -8.33 -4.70 -1.49
CA PRO A 117 -7.55 -3.60 -0.94
C PRO A 117 -7.60 -3.62 0.58
N PHE A 118 -6.45 -3.41 1.20
CA PHE A 118 -6.31 -3.36 2.65
C PHE A 118 -5.25 -2.33 3.02
N CYS A 119 -5.52 -1.54 4.07
CA CYS A 119 -4.62 -0.48 4.51
C CYS A 119 -4.03 -0.78 5.89
N VAL A 120 -2.73 -0.64 6.03
CA VAL A 120 -2.02 -0.65 7.30
C VAL A 120 -1.45 0.74 7.53
N THR A 121 -1.79 1.36 8.65
CA THR A 121 -1.28 2.68 9.00
C THR A 121 -0.71 2.71 10.40
N ILE A 122 0.27 3.59 10.61
CA ILE A 122 0.76 3.95 11.95
C ILE A 122 0.17 5.29 12.43
N ASP A 123 -0.67 5.93 11.62
CA ASP A 123 -1.36 7.15 12.00
C ASP A 123 -2.41 6.86 13.07
N ARG A 124 -2.21 7.41 14.27
CA ARG A 124 -3.14 7.22 15.39
C ARG A 124 -4.54 7.76 15.13
N LYS A 125 -4.68 8.68 14.17
CA LYS A 125 -5.96 9.24 13.73
C LYS A 125 -6.59 8.46 12.58
N GLY A 126 -6.01 7.32 12.21
CA GLY A 126 -6.50 6.50 11.09
C GLY A 126 -7.97 6.09 11.23
N ASN A 127 -8.45 5.86 12.44
CA ASN A 127 -9.85 5.51 12.70
C ASN A 127 -10.82 6.64 12.31
N ASP A 128 -10.37 7.88 12.14
CA ASP A 128 -11.21 9.00 11.76
C ASP A 128 -11.58 9.01 10.27
N TYR A 129 -10.76 8.39 9.42
CA TYR A 129 -10.96 8.44 7.96
C TYR A 129 -10.89 7.08 7.25
N LEU A 130 -10.16 6.10 7.78
CA LEU A 130 -9.97 4.81 7.11
C LEU A 130 -11.25 3.98 6.97
N PRO A 131 -12.20 3.97 7.94
CA PRO A 131 -13.46 3.26 7.74
C PRO A 131 -14.22 3.74 6.52
N HIS A 132 -14.21 5.04 6.27
CA HIS A 132 -14.84 5.64 5.08
C HIS A 132 -14.14 5.23 3.78
N LEU A 133 -12.81 5.09 3.80
CA LEU A 133 -12.02 4.77 2.62
C LEU A 133 -12.01 3.27 2.30
N PHE A 134 -11.76 2.43 3.29
CA PHE A 134 -11.51 1.00 3.13
C PHE A 134 -12.61 0.11 3.71
N GLY A 135 -13.59 0.70 4.39
CA GLY A 135 -14.58 -0.07 5.13
C GLY A 135 -14.05 -0.52 6.50
N ASN A 136 -14.94 -1.01 7.36
CA ASN A 136 -14.58 -1.37 8.74
C ASN A 136 -13.61 -2.56 8.83
N ASN A 137 -13.62 -3.43 7.83
CA ASN A 137 -12.78 -4.63 7.79
C ASN A 137 -11.59 -4.50 6.82
N GLY A 138 -11.36 -3.32 6.25
CA GLY A 138 -10.36 -3.09 5.21
C GLY A 138 -9.10 -2.38 5.70
N TYR A 139 -8.91 -2.22 7.00
CA TYR A 139 -7.75 -1.51 7.53
C TYR A 139 -7.38 -1.96 8.94
N VAL A 140 -6.16 -1.61 9.34
CA VAL A 140 -5.69 -1.74 10.72
C VAL A 140 -4.80 -0.54 11.08
N VAL A 141 -4.92 -0.08 12.33
CA VAL A 141 -4.05 0.95 12.88
C VAL A 141 -3.06 0.28 13.84
N ILE A 142 -1.78 0.42 13.55
CA ILE A 142 -0.69 -0.08 14.40
C ILE A 142 -0.07 1.13 15.12
N LYS A 143 -0.38 1.30 16.40
CA LYS A 143 -0.02 2.50 17.16
C LYS A 143 1.49 2.65 17.39
N ASN A 144 2.22 1.53 17.50
CA ASN A 144 3.65 1.52 17.71
C ASN A 144 4.36 1.00 16.45
N PRO A 145 5.11 1.86 15.73
CA PRO A 145 5.82 1.43 14.52
C PRO A 145 6.79 0.26 14.72
N ALA A 146 7.32 0.10 15.93
CA ALA A 146 8.22 -1.01 16.26
C ALA A 146 7.54 -2.38 16.18
N GLU A 147 6.20 -2.43 16.21
CA GLU A 147 5.44 -3.67 16.09
C GLU A 147 5.22 -4.11 14.64
N LEU A 148 5.47 -3.23 13.65
CA LEU A 148 5.25 -3.54 12.24
C LEU A 148 5.93 -4.83 11.77
N PRO A 149 7.22 -5.07 12.07
CA PRO A 149 7.88 -6.29 11.59
C PRO A 149 7.21 -7.58 12.07
N LYS A 150 6.61 -7.55 13.25
CA LYS A 150 5.89 -8.69 13.81
C LYS A 150 4.46 -8.80 13.30
N ARG A 151 3.77 -7.66 13.20
CA ARG A 151 2.34 -7.60 12.88
C ARG A 151 2.04 -7.82 11.40
N LEU A 152 2.91 -7.35 10.49
CA LEU A 152 2.68 -7.49 9.05
C LEU A 152 2.61 -8.95 8.57
N PRO A 153 3.52 -9.85 8.94
CA PRO A 153 3.39 -11.26 8.56
C PRO A 153 2.13 -11.92 9.11
N MET A 154 1.72 -11.58 10.33
CA MET A 154 0.50 -12.10 10.93
C MET A 154 -0.75 -11.65 10.18
N LEU A 155 -0.81 -10.36 9.83
CA LEU A 155 -1.89 -9.81 9.02
C LEU A 155 -1.96 -10.47 7.64
N TYR A 156 -0.83 -10.63 6.99
CA TYR A 156 -0.76 -11.29 5.70
C TYR A 156 -1.35 -12.71 5.78
N ALA A 157 -0.97 -13.47 6.78
CA ALA A 157 -1.49 -14.82 7.00
C ALA A 157 -3.02 -14.82 7.20
N GLN A 158 -3.55 -13.86 7.98
CA GLN A 158 -4.99 -13.72 8.19
C GLN A 158 -5.74 -13.34 6.90
N LEU A 159 -5.19 -12.42 6.12
CA LEU A 159 -5.83 -11.93 4.90
C LEU A 159 -5.79 -12.95 3.76
N THR A 160 -4.86 -13.87 3.79
CA THR A 160 -4.69 -14.91 2.76
C THR A 160 -5.15 -16.30 3.20
N ALA A 161 -5.68 -16.42 4.39
CA ALA A 161 -6.19 -17.68 4.91
C ALA A 161 -7.43 -18.19 4.14
#